data_ace066e621f811520d2d39cb1fbbd70d
#
_entry.id   ace066e621f811520d2d39cb1fbbd70d
#
_cell.length_a   1.000
_cell.length_b   1.000
_cell.length_c   1.000
_cell.angle_alpha   90.00
_cell.angle_beta   90.00
_cell.angle_gamma   90.00
#
_symmetry.space_group_name_H-M   'P 1'
#
loop_
_entity.id
_entity.type
_entity.pdbx_description
1 polymer ?
#
loop_
_entity_poly.entity_id
_entity_poly.type
_entity_poly.pdbx_seq_one_letter_code
_entity_poly.pdbx_strand_id
1 'polypeptide(L)'
;MKNLSEVRSVLKRNVEAGIPIDAQWFDIDYMDAYKIWSVDKKRFDGIGTYVNDILHKQYSMRTVIIVDPAVSTKGGSGYLPYEDGMRLGVFINDSRTGTPIIGTVWPGETVFPDFSHPSTEDWWYKSASDFYEVVNFDGLWIDMNEPANFNDGSLTGCPSWNKLDNPPYIPKILQNSLYDKTICPSALHYNTTHYNLHNMYGYHEARVTHNVLKRLFPDRRPFILTRSSYAGSGMYAAHWTGDVLSNWDSLKASVAQIINFNMFGIPMVGADICGFVGNTTQELCVRWSQLGAFYPFSRNHNEDEASDQDPAYWSKDTIEAIKESLELRYHLLPYIYTLFYRAYLNGTTVARALAFEFPEDLSTHKINAQFMLGSCILVTPVLDEGRVGVEGYVPSGEWINLSTGKRYFSRGTWMYFDAPLNIIPISTRCGCIIPIQIAAETTDIARKKGFGLFVILSSSDDGSDASGERITASGELFWDNGDDAKLNYVYIKFEVRNRKLSVISTPSSVDTFQKIDLNELEVKTVLIVGFLRKPLEFLLNDKAIPFMYDSEVRYLSDQISVSFNLK
;
A
#
# COMPACT_ATOMS: atom_id res chain seq x y z
N MET A 1 9.17 10.10 14.99
CA MET A 1 8.55 10.79 16.16
C MET A 1 9.23 10.31 17.43
N LYS A 2 9.85 11.25 18.15
CA LYS A 2 10.84 10.97 19.20
C LYS A 2 10.24 10.56 20.56
N ASN A 3 8.93 10.77 20.76
CA ASN A 3 8.22 10.43 21.99
C ASN A 3 6.71 10.38 21.79
N LEU A 4 5.98 9.79 22.75
CA LEU A 4 4.53 9.62 22.67
C LEU A 4 3.75 10.95 22.67
N SER A 5 4.29 12.02 23.27
CA SER A 5 3.65 13.35 23.25
C SER A 5 3.64 13.93 21.84
N GLU A 6 4.73 13.76 21.11
CA GLU A 6 4.83 14.18 19.70
C GLU A 6 3.87 13.38 18.82
N VAL A 7 3.81 12.05 18.97
CA VAL A 7 2.83 11.20 18.28
C VAL A 7 1.41 11.73 18.47
N ARG A 8 1.04 12.03 19.72
CA ARG A 8 -0.28 12.60 20.05
C ARG A 8 -0.54 13.94 19.37
N SER A 9 0.47 14.81 19.34
CA SER A 9 0.35 16.15 18.74
C SER A 9 0.17 16.08 17.23
N VAL A 10 0.94 15.21 16.54
CA VAL A 10 0.85 14.99 15.11
C VAL A 10 -0.51 14.39 14.74
N LEU A 11 -0.94 13.34 15.44
CA LEU A 11 -2.25 12.74 15.19
C LEU A 11 -3.37 13.76 15.39
N LYS A 12 -3.33 14.50 16.50
CA LYS A 12 -4.36 15.49 16.85
C LYS A 12 -4.52 16.53 15.73
N ARG A 13 -3.42 17.15 15.27
CA ARG A 13 -3.50 18.19 14.23
C ARG A 13 -4.05 17.66 12.90
N ASN A 14 -3.71 16.41 12.53
CA ASN A 14 -4.22 15.80 11.31
C ASN A 14 -5.73 15.47 11.43
N VAL A 15 -6.18 14.95 12.57
CA VAL A 15 -7.61 14.71 12.84
C VAL A 15 -8.39 16.03 12.84
N GLU A 16 -7.89 17.08 13.50
CA GLU A 16 -8.51 18.41 13.54
C GLU A 16 -8.58 19.06 12.14
N ALA A 17 -7.63 18.78 11.25
CA ALA A 17 -7.65 19.20 9.85
C ALA A 17 -8.62 18.36 8.98
N GLY A 18 -9.18 17.27 9.52
CA GLY A 18 -10.04 16.36 8.79
C GLY A 18 -9.31 15.52 7.74
N ILE A 19 -8.04 15.22 7.98
CA ILE A 19 -7.25 14.31 7.14
C ILE A 19 -7.66 12.87 7.43
N PRO A 20 -8.08 12.07 6.42
CA PRO A 20 -8.39 10.67 6.63
C PRO A 20 -7.12 9.85 6.90
N ILE A 21 -7.11 9.06 7.98
CA ILE A 21 -5.95 8.28 8.43
C ILE A 21 -6.42 6.93 8.98
N ASP A 22 -5.88 5.83 8.46
CA ASP A 22 -6.22 4.47 8.92
C ASP A 22 -5.24 3.87 9.92
N ALA A 23 -3.96 4.27 9.86
CA ALA A 23 -2.93 3.62 10.67
C ALA A 23 -1.91 4.61 11.23
N GLN A 24 -1.55 4.40 12.49
CA GLN A 24 -0.40 5.02 13.14
C GLN A 24 0.79 4.06 13.05
N TRP A 25 1.92 4.57 12.60
CA TRP A 25 3.18 3.84 12.50
C TRP A 25 4.12 4.28 13.60
N PHE A 26 4.80 3.32 14.25
CA PHE A 26 5.84 3.57 15.25
C PHE A 26 7.16 3.05 14.72
N ASP A 27 8.13 3.94 14.55
CA ASP A 27 9.50 3.64 14.18
C ASP A 27 10.34 3.26 15.40
N ILE A 28 11.62 2.96 15.24
CA ILE A 28 12.57 2.45 16.25
C ILE A 28 12.61 3.26 17.56
N ASP A 29 12.14 4.51 17.54
CA ASP A 29 12.13 5.40 18.72
C ASP A 29 11.35 4.85 19.93
N TYR A 30 10.34 4.00 19.67
CA TYR A 30 9.57 3.44 20.79
C TYR A 30 10.35 2.41 21.61
N MET A 31 11.43 1.85 21.04
CA MET A 31 12.21 0.78 21.65
C MET A 31 13.17 1.30 22.74
N ASP A 32 13.38 0.52 23.79
CA ASP A 32 14.41 0.78 24.79
C ASP A 32 15.81 0.55 24.20
N ALA A 33 16.55 1.64 23.99
CA ALA A 33 17.87 1.62 23.33
C ALA A 33 17.86 0.82 22.00
N TYR A 34 16.80 0.98 21.22
CA TYR A 34 16.57 0.32 19.91
C TYR A 34 16.54 -1.22 19.95
N LYS A 35 16.36 -1.81 21.15
CA LYS A 35 16.21 -3.27 21.30
C LYS A 35 14.81 -3.70 20.86
N ILE A 36 14.74 -4.61 19.91
CA ILE A 36 13.45 -5.13 19.42
C ILE A 36 12.63 -5.74 20.57
N TRP A 37 11.31 -5.72 20.45
CA TRP A 37 10.38 -6.25 21.44
C TRP A 37 10.53 -5.60 22.83
N SER A 38 10.85 -4.31 22.87
CA SER A 38 10.97 -3.52 24.11
C SER A 38 10.32 -2.15 23.97
N VAL A 39 10.05 -1.47 25.09
CA VAL A 39 9.51 -0.10 25.11
C VAL A 39 10.41 0.81 25.94
N ASP A 40 10.78 1.96 25.41
CA ASP A 40 11.41 3.05 26.16
C ASP A 40 10.38 3.71 27.10
N LYS A 41 10.40 3.29 28.35
CA LYS A 41 9.48 3.80 29.38
C LYS A 41 9.66 5.28 29.72
N LYS A 42 10.70 5.96 29.24
CA LYS A 42 10.86 7.41 29.44
C LYS A 42 10.16 8.21 28.35
N ARG A 43 10.30 7.76 27.09
CA ARG A 43 9.79 8.48 25.90
C ARG A 43 8.39 8.01 25.49
N PHE A 44 8.07 6.73 25.73
CA PHE A 44 6.83 6.07 25.28
C PHE A 44 6.05 5.42 26.42
N ASP A 45 6.15 5.95 27.65
CA ASP A 45 5.31 5.48 28.76
C ASP A 45 3.83 5.61 28.41
N GLY A 46 3.07 4.54 28.65
CA GLY A 46 1.63 4.48 28.34
C GLY A 46 1.30 4.24 26.85
N ILE A 47 2.25 3.81 26.01
CA ILE A 47 2.00 3.51 24.59
C ILE A 47 0.89 2.46 24.42
N GLY A 48 0.85 1.40 25.24
CA GLY A 48 -0.20 0.37 25.17
C GLY A 48 -1.59 0.95 25.44
N THR A 49 -1.74 1.81 26.46
CA THR A 49 -2.99 2.52 26.73
C THR A 49 -3.36 3.45 25.57
N TYR A 50 -2.39 4.16 25.00
CA TYR A 50 -2.62 5.04 23.86
C TYR A 50 -3.12 4.27 22.63
N VAL A 51 -2.51 3.13 22.33
CA VAL A 51 -2.96 2.26 21.23
C VAL A 51 -4.39 1.79 21.47
N ASN A 52 -4.68 1.21 22.64
CA ASN A 52 -5.98 0.63 22.92
C ASN A 52 -7.11 1.65 23.01
N ASP A 53 -6.90 2.74 23.76
CA ASP A 53 -7.99 3.65 24.10
C ASP A 53 -8.14 4.78 23.09
N ILE A 54 -7.04 5.25 22.50
CA ILE A 54 -7.07 6.36 21.55
C ILE A 54 -7.13 5.85 20.12
N LEU A 55 -6.16 5.03 19.68
CA LEU A 55 -6.12 4.61 18.28
C LEU A 55 -7.26 3.65 17.97
N HIS A 56 -7.40 2.55 18.70
CA HIS A 56 -8.40 1.53 18.39
C HIS A 56 -9.82 1.98 18.74
N LYS A 57 -10.07 2.39 20.02
CA LYS A 57 -11.45 2.66 20.47
C LYS A 57 -11.98 4.02 20.05
N GLN A 58 -11.16 5.08 20.15
CA GLN A 58 -11.65 6.43 19.87
C GLN A 58 -11.66 6.72 18.36
N TYR A 59 -10.60 6.34 17.63
CA TYR A 59 -10.43 6.71 16.22
C TYR A 59 -10.65 5.55 15.24
N SER A 60 -10.83 4.32 15.71
CA SER A 60 -10.93 3.12 14.84
C SER A 60 -9.73 2.98 13.89
N MET A 61 -8.54 3.35 14.36
CA MET A 61 -7.28 3.27 13.63
C MET A 61 -6.54 1.98 13.96
N ARG A 62 -5.67 1.55 13.06
CA ARG A 62 -4.74 0.44 13.25
C ARG A 62 -3.37 0.93 13.72
N THR A 63 -2.59 0.03 14.31
CA THR A 63 -1.23 0.29 14.78
C THR A 63 -0.25 -0.67 14.12
N VAL A 64 0.75 -0.11 13.46
CA VAL A 64 1.87 -0.87 12.90
C VAL A 64 3.15 -0.46 13.61
N ILE A 65 3.92 -1.43 14.07
CA ILE A 65 5.20 -1.21 14.73
C ILE A 65 6.35 -1.76 13.89
N ILE A 66 7.49 -1.07 13.91
CA ILE A 66 8.72 -1.58 13.30
C ILE A 66 9.34 -2.67 14.18
N VAL A 67 9.88 -3.68 13.54
CA VAL A 67 10.74 -4.70 14.16
C VAL A 67 11.85 -5.06 13.19
N ASP A 68 13.09 -4.79 13.60
CA ASP A 68 14.28 -5.22 12.86
C ASP A 68 14.59 -6.69 13.17
N PRO A 69 15.30 -7.43 12.31
CA PRO A 69 15.68 -8.79 12.62
C PRO A 69 16.79 -8.88 13.68
N ALA A 70 17.68 -7.89 13.75
CA ALA A 70 18.89 -7.96 14.56
C ALA A 70 18.60 -7.80 16.06
N VAL A 71 19.18 -8.71 16.87
CA VAL A 71 18.96 -8.81 18.31
C VAL A 71 20.18 -8.30 19.06
N SER A 72 19.99 -7.34 19.98
CA SER A 72 21.09 -6.79 20.78
C SER A 72 21.75 -7.83 21.67
N THR A 73 23.09 -7.85 21.69
CA THR A 73 23.88 -8.66 22.64
C THR A 73 23.97 -8.01 24.03
N LYS A 74 23.60 -6.73 24.16
CA LYS A 74 23.74 -5.90 25.37
C LYS A 74 22.44 -5.78 26.17
N GLY A 75 21.57 -6.76 26.10
CA GLY A 75 20.28 -6.71 26.80
C GLY A 75 20.34 -6.86 28.32
N GLY A 76 21.46 -7.33 28.87
CA GLY A 76 21.55 -7.72 30.29
C GLY A 76 20.77 -9.00 30.59
N SER A 77 20.76 -9.41 31.87
CA SER A 77 19.89 -10.52 32.31
C SER A 77 18.42 -10.08 32.22
N GLY A 78 17.59 -10.86 31.50
CA GLY A 78 16.17 -10.62 31.32
C GLY A 78 15.76 -10.07 29.95
N TYR A 79 16.68 -9.91 28.99
CA TYR A 79 16.32 -9.64 27.60
C TYR A 79 16.07 -10.96 26.85
N LEU A 80 14.83 -11.46 27.00
CA LEU A 80 14.43 -12.79 26.54
C LEU A 80 14.65 -13.04 25.03
N PRO A 81 14.48 -12.08 24.11
CA PRO A 81 14.77 -12.31 22.71
C PRO A 81 16.21 -12.82 22.45
N TYR A 82 17.20 -12.28 23.16
CA TYR A 82 18.58 -12.76 23.07
C TYR A 82 18.82 -14.07 23.82
N GLU A 83 18.39 -14.15 25.10
CA GLU A 83 18.62 -15.33 25.95
C GLU A 83 17.98 -16.60 25.38
N ASP A 84 16.71 -16.51 24.98
CA ASP A 84 15.98 -17.62 24.38
C ASP A 84 16.53 -17.96 23.00
N GLY A 85 16.92 -16.96 22.20
CA GLY A 85 17.53 -17.17 20.90
C GLY A 85 18.86 -17.92 20.99
N MET A 86 19.73 -17.56 21.96
CA MET A 86 20.98 -18.29 22.24
C MET A 86 20.73 -19.73 22.69
N ARG A 87 19.78 -19.92 23.61
CA ARG A 87 19.40 -21.25 24.13
C ARG A 87 18.85 -22.16 23.01
N LEU A 88 18.12 -21.63 22.07
CA LEU A 88 17.50 -22.36 20.96
C LEU A 88 18.43 -22.50 19.73
N GLY A 89 19.55 -21.77 19.72
CA GLY A 89 20.52 -21.80 18.62
C GLY A 89 19.98 -21.19 17.31
N VAL A 90 19.10 -20.21 17.38
CA VAL A 90 18.42 -19.63 16.19
C VAL A 90 19.22 -18.54 15.49
N PHE A 91 20.43 -18.25 15.93
CA PHE A 91 21.26 -17.20 15.31
C PHE A 91 22.22 -17.76 14.26
N ILE A 92 22.48 -16.97 13.23
CA ILE A 92 23.48 -17.26 12.19
C ILE A 92 24.85 -17.24 12.81
N ASN A 93 25.69 -18.27 12.51
CA ASN A 93 27.01 -18.45 13.11
C ASN A 93 28.14 -17.96 12.21
N ASP A 94 29.20 -17.42 12.81
CA ASP A 94 30.46 -17.14 12.13
C ASP A 94 31.13 -18.47 11.76
N SER A 95 31.50 -18.64 10.50
CA SER A 95 32.13 -19.86 9.97
C SER A 95 33.50 -20.16 10.58
N ARG A 96 34.14 -19.18 11.24
CA ARG A 96 35.46 -19.35 11.90
C ARG A 96 35.36 -19.94 13.30
N THR A 97 34.31 -19.56 14.02
CA THR A 97 34.17 -19.86 15.45
C THR A 97 33.01 -20.81 15.76
N GLY A 98 32.03 -20.92 14.86
CA GLY A 98 30.81 -21.69 15.12
C GLY A 98 29.88 -21.03 16.16
N THR A 99 30.18 -19.81 16.60
CA THR A 99 29.33 -19.00 17.50
C THR A 99 28.59 -17.94 16.71
N PRO A 100 27.51 -17.33 17.24
CA PRO A 100 26.78 -16.32 16.52
C PRO A 100 27.66 -15.21 15.94
N ILE A 101 27.46 -14.89 14.66
CA ILE A 101 28.14 -13.77 14.00
C ILE A 101 27.66 -12.45 14.61
N ILE A 102 28.59 -11.57 14.94
CA ILE A 102 28.28 -10.27 15.57
C ILE A 102 28.53 -9.15 14.57
N GLY A 103 27.49 -8.33 14.37
CA GLY A 103 27.55 -7.07 13.65
C GLY A 103 27.15 -5.89 14.52
N THR A 104 26.86 -4.77 13.87
CA THR A 104 26.37 -3.53 14.52
C THR A 104 25.20 -2.98 13.73
N VAL A 105 24.09 -2.72 14.42
CA VAL A 105 22.98 -1.92 13.93
C VAL A 105 22.49 -0.98 15.04
N TRP A 106 21.27 -0.52 15.02
CA TRP A 106 20.75 0.52 15.92
C TRP A 106 21.02 0.27 17.41
N PRO A 107 20.84 -0.94 17.99
CA PRO A 107 21.13 -1.18 19.42
C PRO A 107 22.62 -1.40 19.73
N GLY A 108 23.52 -1.18 18.77
CA GLY A 108 24.94 -1.47 18.88
C GLY A 108 25.29 -2.90 18.44
N GLU A 109 26.05 -3.64 19.26
CA GLU A 109 26.40 -5.04 18.92
C GLU A 109 25.18 -5.94 18.89
N THR A 110 25.04 -6.69 17.78
CA THR A 110 23.87 -7.53 17.50
C THR A 110 24.25 -8.88 16.92
N VAL A 111 23.36 -9.85 17.08
CA VAL A 111 23.32 -11.13 16.37
C VAL A 111 22.14 -11.15 15.42
N PHE A 112 22.18 -12.02 14.40
CA PHE A 112 21.20 -12.07 13.32
C PHE A 112 20.46 -13.42 13.37
N PRO A 113 19.11 -13.43 13.48
CA PRO A 113 18.33 -14.66 13.43
C PRO A 113 18.45 -15.39 12.10
N ASP A 114 18.48 -16.70 12.16
CA ASP A 114 18.33 -17.54 10.99
C ASP A 114 16.86 -17.94 10.81
N PHE A 115 16.15 -17.22 9.94
CA PHE A 115 14.75 -17.50 9.62
C PHE A 115 14.55 -18.79 8.80
N SER A 116 15.61 -19.52 8.46
CA SER A 116 15.56 -20.87 7.89
C SER A 116 15.64 -21.97 8.97
N HIS A 117 16.03 -21.62 10.20
CA HIS A 117 16.13 -22.57 11.31
C HIS A 117 14.74 -22.98 11.81
N PRO A 118 14.48 -24.28 12.04
CA PRO A 118 13.14 -24.78 12.39
C PRO A 118 12.57 -24.22 13.71
N SER A 119 13.41 -23.85 14.67
CA SER A 119 12.97 -23.28 15.95
C SER A 119 12.74 -21.77 15.92
N THR A 120 13.09 -21.08 14.84
CA THR A 120 13.00 -19.60 14.77
C THR A 120 11.54 -19.13 14.77
N GLU A 121 10.62 -19.84 14.15
CA GLU A 121 9.21 -19.46 14.13
C GLU A 121 8.60 -19.47 15.54
N ASP A 122 8.87 -20.47 16.37
CA ASP A 122 8.37 -20.53 17.74
C ASP A 122 9.01 -19.47 18.64
N TRP A 123 10.31 -19.21 18.47
CA TRP A 123 11.01 -18.14 19.17
C TRP A 123 10.48 -16.76 18.80
N TRP A 124 10.24 -16.50 17.51
CA TRP A 124 9.70 -15.24 17.00
C TRP A 124 8.25 -15.03 17.46
N TYR A 125 7.44 -16.12 17.44
CA TYR A 125 6.09 -16.10 17.98
C TYR A 125 6.05 -15.75 19.46
N LYS A 126 6.93 -16.37 20.27
CA LYS A 126 6.97 -16.07 21.71
C LYS A 126 7.33 -14.60 21.94
N SER A 127 8.33 -14.09 21.26
CA SER A 127 8.75 -12.69 21.38
C SER A 127 7.64 -11.72 20.98
N ALA A 128 6.97 -11.98 19.85
CA ALA A 128 5.84 -11.18 19.38
C ALA A 128 4.63 -11.25 20.34
N SER A 129 4.31 -12.45 20.84
CA SER A 129 3.19 -12.66 21.75
C SER A 129 3.41 -11.97 23.10
N ASP A 130 4.62 -12.11 23.68
CA ASP A 130 4.96 -11.42 24.95
C ASP A 130 4.90 -9.90 24.79
N PHE A 131 5.33 -9.37 23.63
CA PHE A 131 5.27 -7.94 23.34
C PHE A 131 3.85 -7.45 23.05
N TYR A 132 3.01 -8.27 22.45
CA TYR A 132 1.61 -7.95 22.18
C TYR A 132 0.82 -7.64 23.46
N GLU A 133 1.14 -8.30 24.59
CA GLU A 133 0.56 -7.99 25.89
C GLU A 133 0.93 -6.57 26.39
N VAL A 134 2.01 -5.97 25.86
CA VAL A 134 2.44 -4.61 26.19
C VAL A 134 1.87 -3.59 25.21
N VAL A 135 1.86 -3.91 23.92
CA VAL A 135 1.36 -3.05 22.84
C VAL A 135 0.53 -3.90 21.87
N ASN A 136 -0.77 -3.69 21.85
CA ASN A 136 -1.70 -4.41 20.97
C ASN A 136 -1.60 -3.90 19.52
N PHE A 137 -0.53 -4.23 18.83
CA PHE A 137 -0.31 -3.86 17.43
C PHE A 137 -1.19 -4.68 16.47
N ASP A 138 -1.50 -4.13 15.29
CA ASP A 138 -2.29 -4.80 14.25
C ASP A 138 -1.46 -5.35 13.11
N GLY A 139 -0.26 -4.84 12.93
CA GLY A 139 0.67 -5.25 11.89
C GLY A 139 2.12 -5.01 12.26
N LEU A 140 3.02 -5.61 11.50
CA LEU A 140 4.47 -5.49 11.68
C LEU A 140 5.11 -4.87 10.43
N TRP A 141 6.06 -3.98 10.68
CA TRP A 141 6.97 -3.46 9.67
C TRP A 141 8.34 -4.05 9.94
N ILE A 142 8.81 -4.92 9.03
CA ILE A 142 10.11 -5.57 9.10
C ILE A 142 11.10 -4.83 8.19
N ASP A 143 12.00 -4.12 8.83
CA ASP A 143 13.05 -3.30 8.20
C ASP A 143 14.44 -3.91 8.43
N MET A 144 15.48 -3.34 7.86
CA MET A 144 16.88 -3.75 8.05
C MET A 144 17.15 -5.22 7.70
N ASN A 145 16.34 -5.83 6.88
CA ASN A 145 16.25 -7.28 6.64
C ASN A 145 16.87 -7.76 5.35
N GLU A 146 17.99 -7.15 4.93
CA GLU A 146 18.85 -7.63 3.83
C GLU A 146 19.72 -8.85 4.21
N PRO A 147 20.21 -9.09 5.45
CA PRO A 147 20.20 -8.33 6.70
C PRO A 147 21.21 -7.18 6.71
N ALA A 148 20.76 -5.99 7.14
CA ALA A 148 21.63 -4.82 7.23
C ALA A 148 22.61 -4.92 8.41
N ASN A 149 23.83 -4.44 8.20
CA ASN A 149 24.90 -4.39 9.20
C ASN A 149 25.74 -3.11 8.94
N PHE A 150 25.96 -2.30 9.94
CA PHE A 150 26.78 -1.07 9.78
C PHE A 150 28.27 -1.39 9.57
N ASN A 151 28.69 -2.61 9.89
CA ASN A 151 30.01 -3.14 9.57
C ASN A 151 29.96 -3.94 8.26
N ASP A 152 31.11 -4.06 7.60
CA ASP A 152 31.25 -4.92 6.45
C ASP A 152 31.55 -6.36 6.92
N GLY A 153 30.55 -7.23 6.78
CA GLY A 153 30.62 -8.66 7.16
C GLY A 153 30.39 -8.93 8.65
N SER A 154 31.24 -8.49 9.54
CA SER A 154 31.14 -8.65 10.99
C SER A 154 32.01 -7.61 11.71
N LEU A 155 32.01 -7.58 13.06
CA LEU A 155 32.93 -6.73 13.84
C LEU A 155 34.40 -6.97 13.50
N THR A 156 34.76 -8.16 13.05
CA THR A 156 36.13 -8.54 12.70
C THR A 156 36.33 -8.76 11.21
N GLY A 157 35.39 -8.31 10.38
CA GLY A 157 35.37 -8.55 8.94
C GLY A 157 35.07 -10.00 8.57
N CYS A 158 35.22 -10.33 7.29
CA CYS A 158 35.06 -11.69 6.77
C CYS A 158 36.40 -12.39 6.55
N PRO A 159 36.45 -13.74 6.56
CA PRO A 159 37.72 -14.46 6.29
C PRO A 159 38.22 -14.22 4.87
N SER A 160 39.40 -13.59 4.74
CA SER A 160 40.01 -13.23 3.46
C SER A 160 40.32 -14.40 2.53
N TRP A 161 40.53 -15.60 3.13
CA TRP A 161 40.82 -16.83 2.41
C TRP A 161 39.55 -17.56 1.91
N ASN A 162 38.37 -17.18 2.38
CA ASN A 162 37.13 -17.86 2.02
C ASN A 162 36.64 -17.38 0.64
N LYS A 163 36.44 -18.33 -0.26
CA LYS A 163 36.00 -18.07 -1.63
C LYS A 163 34.51 -17.63 -1.72
N LEU A 164 33.71 -17.88 -0.69
CA LEU A 164 32.32 -17.37 -0.64
C LEU A 164 32.30 -15.88 -0.34
N ASP A 165 33.19 -15.42 0.53
CA ASP A 165 33.33 -14.00 0.85
C ASP A 165 34.06 -13.23 -0.26
N ASN A 166 35.01 -13.91 -0.93
CA ASN A 166 35.82 -13.31 -2.01
C ASN A 166 35.75 -14.19 -3.27
N PRO A 167 34.58 -14.26 -3.94
CA PRO A 167 34.45 -15.05 -5.15
C PRO A 167 35.25 -14.45 -6.30
N PRO A 168 35.66 -15.26 -7.30
CA PRO A 168 36.45 -14.78 -8.44
C PRO A 168 35.67 -13.82 -9.36
N TYR A 169 34.37 -13.80 -9.23
CA TYR A 169 33.47 -12.88 -9.94
C TYR A 169 32.49 -12.24 -8.96
N ILE A 170 32.42 -10.92 -8.99
CA ILE A 170 31.47 -10.13 -8.21
C ILE A 170 30.53 -9.41 -9.20
N PRO A 171 29.20 -9.53 -9.06
CA PRO A 171 28.26 -8.76 -9.88
C PRO A 171 28.47 -7.26 -9.67
N LYS A 172 28.01 -6.44 -10.60
CA LYS A 172 28.09 -4.97 -10.46
C LYS A 172 27.21 -4.52 -9.30
N ILE A 173 27.82 -4.28 -8.16
CA ILE A 173 27.24 -3.74 -6.93
C ILE A 173 28.02 -2.51 -6.48
N LEU A 174 27.48 -1.70 -5.56
CA LEU A 174 28.00 -0.38 -5.23
C LEU A 174 29.48 -0.41 -4.76
N GLN A 175 29.82 -1.34 -3.85
CA GLN A 175 31.13 -1.34 -3.18
C GLN A 175 32.06 -2.48 -3.65
N ASN A 176 31.66 -3.25 -4.66
CA ASN A 176 32.41 -4.40 -5.16
C ASN A 176 32.73 -5.47 -4.11
N SER A 177 31.89 -5.62 -3.08
CA SER A 177 32.00 -6.63 -2.04
C SER A 177 30.62 -7.21 -1.72
N LEU A 178 30.52 -8.55 -1.62
CA LEU A 178 29.26 -9.22 -1.27
C LEU A 178 28.85 -9.05 0.20
N TYR A 179 29.73 -8.49 1.04
CA TYR A 179 29.50 -8.28 2.47
C TYR A 179 29.51 -6.79 2.85
N ASP A 180 29.45 -5.89 1.88
CA ASP A 180 29.30 -4.46 2.14
C ASP A 180 27.96 -4.19 2.84
N LYS A 181 28.02 -3.60 4.05
CA LYS A 181 26.85 -3.28 4.90
C LYS A 181 25.91 -4.45 5.17
N THR A 182 26.41 -5.68 5.12
CA THR A 182 25.69 -6.92 5.46
C THR A 182 26.64 -7.94 6.08
N ILE A 183 26.13 -9.12 6.49
CA ILE A 183 26.96 -10.18 7.11
C ILE A 183 27.76 -10.97 6.10
N CYS A 184 28.80 -11.67 6.58
CA CYS A 184 29.69 -12.47 5.73
C CYS A 184 28.93 -13.55 4.93
N PRO A 185 29.12 -13.66 3.61
CA PRO A 185 28.59 -14.74 2.80
C PRO A 185 28.94 -16.16 3.32
N SER A 186 30.10 -16.34 3.95
CA SER A 186 30.51 -17.60 4.57
C SER A 186 29.81 -17.91 5.89
N ALA A 187 29.03 -16.99 6.47
CA ALA A 187 28.30 -17.26 7.72
C ALA A 187 27.36 -18.46 7.58
N LEU A 188 27.16 -19.19 8.67
CA LEU A 188 26.47 -20.48 8.67
C LEU A 188 25.04 -20.32 9.15
N HIS A 189 24.10 -20.64 8.28
CA HIS A 189 22.71 -20.92 8.57
C HIS A 189 22.52 -22.39 8.95
N TYR A 190 21.31 -22.77 9.35
CA TYR A 190 21.00 -24.13 9.80
C TYR A 190 21.46 -25.23 8.82
N ASN A 191 21.19 -25.10 7.53
CA ASN A 191 21.49 -26.12 6.52
C ASN A 191 22.43 -25.65 5.40
N THR A 192 22.85 -24.38 5.40
CA THR A 192 23.63 -23.83 4.30
C THR A 192 24.40 -22.57 4.74
N THR A 193 25.07 -21.90 3.80
CA THR A 193 25.77 -20.63 4.05
C THR A 193 24.92 -19.44 3.69
N HIS A 194 25.27 -18.26 4.24
CA HIS A 194 24.61 -17.00 3.90
C HIS A 194 24.75 -16.66 2.41
N TYR A 195 25.84 -17.07 1.77
CA TYR A 195 26.01 -16.93 0.31
C TYR A 195 24.82 -17.45 -0.48
N ASN A 196 24.21 -18.55 -0.05
CA ASN A 196 23.06 -19.15 -0.71
C ASN A 196 21.71 -18.51 -0.31
N LEU A 197 21.64 -17.88 0.87
CA LEU A 197 20.38 -17.37 1.43
C LEU A 197 20.30 -15.83 1.51
N HIS A 198 21.38 -15.11 1.22
CA HIS A 198 21.41 -13.64 1.37
C HIS A 198 20.21 -12.96 0.73
N ASN A 199 19.98 -13.17 -0.56
CA ASN A 199 18.86 -12.52 -1.27
C ASN A 199 17.48 -12.99 -0.82
N MET A 200 17.38 -14.08 -0.06
CA MET A 200 16.13 -14.65 0.46
C MET A 200 15.93 -14.37 1.95
N TYR A 201 16.82 -13.65 2.61
CA TYR A 201 16.74 -13.42 4.05
C TYR A 201 15.43 -12.72 4.42
N GLY A 202 15.14 -11.57 3.82
CA GLY A 202 13.89 -10.85 4.04
C GLY A 202 12.64 -11.65 3.63
N TYR A 203 12.73 -12.48 2.58
CA TYR A 203 11.64 -13.40 2.21
C TYR A 203 11.37 -14.43 3.32
N HIS A 204 12.41 -15.03 3.91
CA HIS A 204 12.25 -15.98 5.01
C HIS A 204 11.69 -15.30 6.26
N GLU A 205 12.17 -14.11 6.59
CA GLU A 205 11.60 -13.33 7.70
C GLU A 205 10.14 -12.99 7.46
N ALA A 206 9.76 -12.48 6.26
CA ALA A 206 8.37 -12.18 5.92
C ALA A 206 7.46 -13.40 6.05
N ARG A 207 7.92 -14.58 5.60
CA ARG A 207 7.19 -15.84 5.72
C ARG A 207 6.99 -16.27 7.17
N VAL A 208 8.07 -16.23 7.97
CA VAL A 208 8.02 -16.60 9.40
C VAL A 208 7.11 -15.62 10.15
N THR A 209 7.27 -14.32 9.91
CA THR A 209 6.44 -13.26 10.54
C THR A 209 4.97 -13.41 10.15
N HIS A 210 4.68 -13.77 8.90
CA HIS A 210 3.31 -14.06 8.45
C HIS A 210 2.68 -15.21 9.22
N ASN A 211 3.41 -16.33 9.40
CA ASN A 211 2.93 -17.48 10.18
C ASN A 211 2.73 -17.11 11.64
N VAL A 212 3.64 -16.31 12.22
CA VAL A 212 3.54 -15.80 13.58
C VAL A 212 2.29 -14.96 13.78
N LEU A 213 2.02 -14.01 12.87
CA LEU A 213 0.81 -13.18 12.95
C LEU A 213 -0.48 -13.98 12.76
N LYS A 214 -0.48 -15.01 11.90
CA LYS A 214 -1.63 -15.93 11.78
C LYS A 214 -1.90 -16.73 13.06
N ARG A 215 -0.86 -17.04 13.83
CA ARG A 215 -1.00 -17.70 15.15
C ARG A 215 -1.47 -16.71 16.22
N LEU A 216 -0.99 -15.47 16.17
CA LEU A 216 -1.35 -14.41 17.12
C LEU A 216 -2.77 -13.90 16.88
N PHE A 217 -3.17 -13.81 15.61
CA PHE A 217 -4.47 -13.29 15.16
C PHE A 217 -5.21 -14.33 14.29
N PRO A 218 -5.70 -15.44 14.86
CA PRO A 218 -6.28 -16.54 14.08
C PRO A 218 -7.52 -16.15 13.27
N ASP A 219 -8.21 -15.09 13.68
CA ASP A 219 -9.44 -14.62 13.05
C ASP A 219 -9.20 -13.45 12.08
N ARG A 220 -7.96 -12.94 11.96
CA ARG A 220 -7.62 -11.80 11.10
C ARG A 220 -6.53 -12.14 10.09
N ARG A 221 -6.53 -11.45 8.94
CA ARG A 221 -5.45 -11.52 7.97
C ARG A 221 -4.23 -10.75 8.48
N PRO A 222 -3.01 -11.32 8.39
CA PRO A 222 -1.78 -10.63 8.78
C PRO A 222 -1.52 -9.42 7.88
N PHE A 223 -1.01 -8.34 8.47
CA PHE A 223 -0.42 -7.23 7.73
C PHE A 223 1.06 -7.12 8.05
N ILE A 224 1.89 -7.15 7.01
CA ILE A 224 3.34 -7.00 7.10
C ILE A 224 3.81 -6.07 5.99
N LEU A 225 4.70 -5.15 6.33
CA LEU A 225 5.47 -4.36 5.37
C LEU A 225 6.93 -4.78 5.47
N THR A 226 7.57 -5.10 4.35
CA THR A 226 8.99 -5.54 4.29
C THR A 226 9.82 -4.67 3.37
N ARG A 227 11.08 -4.34 3.77
CA ARG A 227 12.04 -3.65 2.90
C ARG A 227 12.70 -4.62 1.93
N SER A 228 13.40 -5.61 2.43
CA SER A 228 14.00 -6.63 1.56
C SER A 228 12.95 -7.61 1.07
N SER A 229 12.98 -7.92 -0.22
CA SER A 229 12.00 -8.79 -0.86
C SER A 229 12.66 -9.71 -1.89
N TYR A 230 11.97 -10.77 -2.26
CA TYR A 230 12.35 -11.73 -3.28
C TYR A 230 11.11 -12.18 -4.05
N ALA A 231 11.31 -12.90 -5.15
CA ALA A 231 10.20 -13.50 -5.89
C ALA A 231 9.30 -14.34 -4.96
N GLY A 232 8.00 -14.04 -4.90
CA GLY A 232 7.05 -14.68 -4.01
C GLY A 232 6.80 -13.97 -2.68
N SER A 233 7.54 -12.91 -2.32
CA SER A 233 7.31 -12.14 -1.09
C SER A 233 5.90 -11.55 -1.00
N GLY A 234 5.28 -11.23 -2.14
CA GLY A 234 3.90 -10.72 -2.19
C GLY A 234 2.83 -11.67 -1.63
N MET A 235 3.16 -12.94 -1.41
CA MET A 235 2.29 -13.89 -0.69
C MET A 235 2.23 -13.61 0.82
N TYR A 236 3.21 -12.91 1.38
CA TYR A 236 3.40 -12.75 2.81
C TYR A 236 3.38 -11.30 3.27
N ALA A 237 3.83 -10.36 2.43
CA ALA A 237 4.06 -8.98 2.83
C ALA A 237 3.78 -7.98 1.71
N ALA A 238 3.41 -6.76 2.10
CA ALA A 238 3.51 -5.56 1.30
C ALA A 238 4.97 -5.07 1.25
N HIS A 239 5.26 -4.08 0.41
CA HIS A 239 6.60 -3.53 0.23
C HIS A 239 6.57 -2.00 0.09
N TRP A 240 7.67 -1.35 0.46
CA TRP A 240 7.93 0.05 0.12
C TRP A 240 9.34 0.21 -0.44
N THR A 241 9.61 1.31 -1.10
CA THR A 241 10.86 1.51 -1.85
C THR A 241 12.04 1.97 -0.98
N GLY A 242 11.94 1.84 0.34
CA GLY A 242 12.99 2.20 1.30
C GLY A 242 13.17 3.71 1.45
N ASP A 243 14.36 4.12 1.89
CA ASP A 243 14.73 5.47 2.31
C ASP A 243 14.98 6.39 1.10
N VAL A 244 13.91 6.77 0.40
CA VAL A 244 13.99 7.63 -0.79
C VAL A 244 14.28 9.09 -0.41
N LEU A 245 15.05 9.79 -1.25
CA LEU A 245 15.35 11.19 -1.04
C LEU A 245 14.11 12.09 -1.24
N SER A 246 14.00 13.16 -0.46
CA SER A 246 12.97 14.21 -0.62
C SER A 246 13.30 15.11 -1.80
N ASN A 247 13.19 14.58 -3.03
CA ASN A 247 13.46 15.32 -4.26
C ASN A 247 12.60 14.86 -5.44
N TRP A 248 12.58 15.63 -6.51
CA TRP A 248 11.79 15.38 -7.72
C TRP A 248 12.22 14.13 -8.48
N ASP A 249 13.50 13.76 -8.46
CA ASP A 249 13.98 12.55 -9.13
C ASP A 249 13.44 11.29 -8.47
N SER A 250 13.38 11.27 -7.14
CA SER A 250 12.77 10.16 -6.37
C SER A 250 11.27 10.08 -6.59
N LEU A 251 10.56 11.22 -6.61
CA LEU A 251 9.14 11.27 -6.98
C LEU A 251 8.91 10.64 -8.37
N LYS A 252 9.70 11.04 -9.36
CA LYS A 252 9.62 10.53 -10.72
C LYS A 252 9.94 9.03 -10.81
N ALA A 253 10.98 8.59 -10.13
CA ALA A 253 11.40 7.18 -10.10
C ALA A 253 10.32 6.28 -9.48
N SER A 254 9.56 6.78 -8.50
CA SER A 254 8.53 6.00 -7.80
C SER A 254 7.45 5.44 -8.73
N VAL A 255 7.13 6.14 -9.83
CA VAL A 255 6.16 5.65 -10.83
C VAL A 255 6.64 4.33 -11.44
N ALA A 256 7.88 4.26 -11.90
CA ALA A 256 8.44 3.03 -12.46
C ALA A 256 8.61 1.95 -11.39
N GLN A 257 8.95 2.32 -10.16
CA GLN A 257 9.12 1.38 -9.05
C GLN A 257 7.81 0.67 -8.71
N ILE A 258 6.69 1.39 -8.53
CA ILE A 258 5.40 0.75 -8.23
C ILE A 258 4.92 -0.16 -9.36
N ILE A 259 5.17 0.20 -10.62
CA ILE A 259 4.87 -0.65 -11.78
C ILE A 259 5.70 -1.93 -11.72
N ASN A 260 7.01 -1.82 -11.50
CA ASN A 260 7.93 -2.96 -11.45
C ASN A 260 7.56 -3.95 -10.33
N PHE A 261 7.29 -3.47 -9.12
CA PHE A 261 6.90 -4.35 -8.01
C PHE A 261 5.56 -5.05 -8.26
N ASN A 262 4.61 -4.38 -8.92
CA ASN A 262 3.40 -5.05 -9.37
C ASN A 262 3.72 -6.19 -10.35
N MET A 263 4.65 -5.99 -11.30
CA MET A 263 5.13 -7.05 -12.21
C MET A 263 5.82 -8.20 -11.48
N PHE A 264 6.52 -7.91 -10.37
CA PHE A 264 7.21 -8.91 -9.55
C PHE A 264 6.26 -9.72 -8.66
N GLY A 265 4.95 -9.43 -8.70
CA GLY A 265 3.94 -10.11 -7.87
C GLY A 265 3.84 -9.55 -6.45
N ILE A 266 4.24 -8.31 -6.23
CA ILE A 266 4.09 -7.57 -4.98
C ILE A 266 3.21 -6.34 -5.25
N PRO A 267 1.89 -6.53 -5.41
CA PRO A 267 0.99 -5.46 -5.85
C PRO A 267 0.80 -4.35 -4.81
N MET A 268 0.95 -4.66 -3.50
CA MET A 268 0.81 -3.67 -2.42
C MET A 268 2.16 -3.00 -2.17
N VAL A 269 2.46 -1.97 -2.98
CA VAL A 269 3.74 -1.24 -2.97
C VAL A 269 3.53 0.26 -3.05
N GLY A 270 4.44 1.03 -2.46
CA GLY A 270 4.49 2.49 -2.52
C GLY A 270 5.87 3.02 -2.18
N ALA A 271 6.07 4.32 -2.36
CA ALA A 271 7.22 5.07 -1.85
C ALA A 271 6.77 5.95 -0.67
N ASP A 272 7.67 6.29 0.24
CA ASP A 272 7.38 7.22 1.33
C ASP A 272 7.01 8.59 0.76
N ILE A 273 5.76 8.99 1.00
CA ILE A 273 5.19 10.23 0.46
C ILE A 273 5.92 11.42 1.04
N CYS A 274 6.32 12.36 0.20
CA CYS A 274 7.15 13.53 0.42
C CYS A 274 8.65 13.25 0.52
N GLY A 275 9.07 11.97 0.44
CA GLY A 275 10.44 11.51 0.62
C GLY A 275 10.79 11.25 2.09
N PHE A 276 11.76 10.37 2.31
CA PHE A 276 12.23 9.99 3.65
C PHE A 276 13.45 10.81 4.08
N VAL A 277 14.51 10.81 3.28
CA VAL A 277 15.78 11.49 3.60
C VAL A 277 15.75 12.95 3.19
N GLY A 278 16.03 13.83 4.14
CA GLY A 278 16.13 15.27 3.95
C GLY A 278 14.78 16.00 3.98
N ASN A 279 14.85 17.33 3.89
CA ASN A 279 13.67 18.16 3.99
C ASN A 279 12.95 18.30 2.65
N THR A 280 11.68 17.97 2.63
CA THR A 280 10.80 18.21 1.47
C THR A 280 10.41 19.68 1.36
N THR A 281 9.90 20.08 0.19
CA THR A 281 9.26 21.39 -0.01
C THR A 281 7.74 21.24 -0.04
N GLN A 282 7.05 22.35 0.19
CA GLN A 282 5.58 22.38 0.14
C GLN A 282 5.05 21.86 -1.21
N GLU A 283 5.61 22.33 -2.34
CA GLU A 283 5.18 21.90 -3.67
C GLU A 283 5.45 20.42 -3.90
N LEU A 284 6.67 19.95 -3.59
CA LEU A 284 7.02 18.55 -3.75
C LEU A 284 6.09 17.64 -2.93
N CYS A 285 5.79 18.03 -1.67
CA CYS A 285 4.95 17.23 -0.79
C CYS A 285 3.49 17.18 -1.28
N VAL A 286 2.93 18.28 -1.83
CA VAL A 286 1.62 18.26 -2.48
C VAL A 286 1.62 17.32 -3.69
N ARG A 287 2.59 17.47 -4.60
CA ARG A 287 2.67 16.62 -5.81
C ARG A 287 2.90 15.15 -5.46
N TRP A 288 3.68 14.88 -4.42
CA TRP A 288 3.88 13.51 -3.95
C TRP A 288 2.62 12.94 -3.29
N SER A 289 1.90 13.74 -2.51
CA SER A 289 0.61 13.31 -1.91
C SER A 289 -0.45 13.03 -2.98
N GLN A 290 -0.50 13.83 -4.05
CA GLN A 290 -1.35 13.61 -5.21
C GLN A 290 -1.05 12.28 -5.90
N LEU A 291 0.23 12.00 -6.19
CA LEU A 291 0.65 10.73 -6.78
C LEU A 291 0.44 9.57 -5.78
N GLY A 292 0.82 9.77 -4.52
CA GLY A 292 0.73 8.79 -3.43
C GLY A 292 -0.70 8.35 -3.11
N ALA A 293 -1.70 9.18 -3.40
CA ALA A 293 -3.10 8.80 -3.31
C ALA A 293 -3.47 7.62 -4.23
N PHE A 294 -2.69 7.40 -5.30
CA PHE A 294 -2.86 6.28 -6.24
C PHE A 294 -1.84 5.15 -6.04
N TYR A 295 -0.92 5.27 -5.09
CA TYR A 295 -0.08 4.13 -4.71
C TYR A 295 -0.93 3.01 -4.12
N PRO A 296 -0.70 1.75 -4.49
CA PRO A 296 -1.34 0.62 -3.82
C PRO A 296 -1.12 0.63 -2.30
N PHE A 297 0.12 0.84 -1.83
CA PHE A 297 0.47 1.16 -0.45
C PHE A 297 0.76 2.66 -0.32
N SER A 298 0.10 3.36 0.60
CA SER A 298 0.18 4.82 0.74
C SER A 298 0.52 5.20 2.18
N ARG A 299 1.72 5.74 2.39
CA ARG A 299 2.24 6.15 3.70
C ARG A 299 3.07 7.43 3.55
N ASN A 300 2.80 8.44 4.39
CA ASN A 300 3.71 9.57 4.60
C ASN A 300 4.66 9.21 5.75
N HIS A 301 5.95 9.25 5.49
CA HIS A 301 7.00 8.86 6.44
C HIS A 301 8.31 9.57 6.12
N ASN A 302 9.05 10.00 7.16
CA ASN A 302 10.37 10.63 7.03
C ASN A 302 11.28 10.31 8.23
N GLU A 303 12.56 10.60 8.07
CA GLU A 303 13.59 10.47 9.12
C GLU A 303 13.38 11.48 10.27
N ASP A 304 13.95 11.20 11.42
CA ASP A 304 13.75 11.98 12.63
C ASP A 304 14.52 13.32 12.65
N GLU A 305 15.51 13.49 11.79
CA GLU A 305 16.28 14.73 11.60
C GLU A 305 15.61 15.71 10.62
N ALA A 306 14.67 15.22 9.80
CA ALA A 306 13.93 16.05 8.86
C ALA A 306 12.84 16.89 9.54
N SER A 307 12.43 17.98 8.89
CA SER A 307 11.28 18.78 9.31
C SER A 307 9.98 17.98 9.22
N ASP A 308 8.99 18.36 10.02
CA ASP A 308 7.65 17.81 9.91
C ASP A 308 7.12 17.92 8.48
N GLN A 309 6.46 16.88 8.00
CA GLN A 309 5.88 16.84 6.64
C GLN A 309 4.51 16.19 6.58
N ASP A 310 3.90 15.89 7.74
CA ASP A 310 2.55 15.35 7.76
C ASP A 310 1.54 16.31 7.11
N PRO A 311 0.42 15.81 6.60
CA PRO A 311 -0.55 16.62 5.84
C PRO A 311 -0.98 17.92 6.53
N ALA A 312 -1.12 17.92 7.86
CA ALA A 312 -1.59 19.08 8.62
C ALA A 312 -0.49 20.05 9.09
N TYR A 313 0.76 19.81 8.70
CA TYR A 313 1.90 20.70 9.03
C TYR A 313 1.91 22.00 8.21
N TRP A 314 1.37 21.99 7.02
CA TRP A 314 1.54 23.00 5.97
C TRP A 314 0.58 24.19 6.08
N SER A 315 0.64 25.11 5.12
CA SER A 315 -0.34 26.17 4.96
C SER A 315 -1.73 25.62 4.66
N LYS A 316 -2.77 26.42 4.95
CA LYS A 316 -4.17 26.01 4.76
C LYS A 316 -4.47 25.49 3.35
N ASP A 317 -3.99 26.20 2.32
CA ASP A 317 -4.23 25.80 0.92
C ASP A 317 -3.54 24.48 0.57
N THR A 318 -2.39 24.24 1.16
CA THR A 318 -1.65 22.97 1.01
C THR A 318 -2.35 21.83 1.73
N ILE A 319 -2.81 22.06 2.95
CA ILE A 319 -3.62 21.07 3.70
C ILE A 319 -4.83 20.66 2.87
N GLU A 320 -5.54 21.62 2.30
CA GLU A 320 -6.74 21.34 1.48
C GLU A 320 -6.38 20.52 0.23
N ALA A 321 -5.33 20.90 -0.51
CA ALA A 321 -4.89 20.15 -1.70
C ALA A 321 -4.47 18.70 -1.39
N ILE A 322 -3.78 18.48 -0.26
CA ILE A 322 -3.42 17.12 0.19
C ILE A 322 -4.67 16.36 0.62
N LYS A 323 -5.57 17.00 1.38
CA LYS A 323 -6.82 16.41 1.84
C LYS A 323 -7.71 15.97 0.69
N GLU A 324 -7.95 16.83 -0.32
CA GLU A 324 -8.69 16.49 -1.53
C GLU A 324 -8.13 15.24 -2.22
N SER A 325 -6.80 15.12 -2.28
CA SER A 325 -6.14 13.96 -2.88
C SER A 325 -6.36 12.67 -2.06
N LEU A 326 -6.31 12.76 -0.74
CA LEU A 326 -6.56 11.63 0.15
C LEU A 326 -8.04 11.24 0.16
N GLU A 327 -8.96 12.21 0.16
CA GLU A 327 -10.40 11.94 0.03
C GLU A 327 -10.71 11.23 -1.29
N LEU A 328 -10.07 11.64 -2.41
CA LEU A 328 -10.19 10.95 -3.68
C LEU A 328 -9.71 9.50 -3.60
N ARG A 329 -8.60 9.23 -2.89
CA ARG A 329 -8.17 7.86 -2.60
C ARG A 329 -9.25 7.08 -1.87
N TYR A 330 -9.82 7.66 -0.80
CA TYR A 330 -10.87 7.00 -0.01
C TYR A 330 -12.13 6.73 -0.83
N HIS A 331 -12.51 7.62 -1.72
CA HIS A 331 -13.58 7.38 -2.67
C HIS A 331 -13.30 6.17 -3.58
N LEU A 332 -12.04 5.95 -3.97
CA LEU A 332 -11.63 4.88 -4.87
C LEU A 332 -11.27 3.56 -4.17
N LEU A 333 -11.24 3.49 -2.82
CA LEU A 333 -10.83 2.29 -2.10
C LEU A 333 -11.64 1.03 -2.46
N PRO A 334 -12.98 1.06 -2.69
CA PRO A 334 -13.71 -0.13 -3.14
C PRO A 334 -13.20 -0.66 -4.48
N TYR A 335 -12.86 0.24 -5.41
CA TYR A 335 -12.25 -0.12 -6.69
C TYR A 335 -10.85 -0.69 -6.51
N ILE A 336 -9.98 -0.01 -5.73
CA ILE A 336 -8.60 -0.47 -5.45
C ILE A 336 -8.62 -1.83 -4.76
N TYR A 337 -9.52 -2.04 -3.80
CA TYR A 337 -9.65 -3.31 -3.09
C TYR A 337 -10.11 -4.43 -4.02
N THR A 338 -11.01 -4.14 -4.96
CA THR A 338 -11.40 -5.08 -6.02
C THR A 338 -10.22 -5.46 -6.92
N LEU A 339 -9.32 -4.49 -7.23
CA LEU A 339 -8.10 -4.79 -7.97
C LEU A 339 -7.15 -5.71 -7.19
N PHE A 340 -7.03 -5.55 -5.86
CA PHE A 340 -6.27 -6.47 -5.01
C PHE A 340 -6.87 -7.89 -5.01
N TYR A 341 -8.20 -8.00 -4.97
CA TYR A 341 -8.85 -9.30 -5.12
C TYR A 341 -8.53 -9.95 -6.47
N ARG A 342 -8.52 -9.18 -7.55
CA ARG A 342 -8.12 -9.67 -8.88
C ARG A 342 -6.64 -10.09 -8.92
N ALA A 343 -5.77 -9.33 -8.24
CA ALA A 343 -4.37 -9.71 -8.08
C ALA A 343 -4.21 -11.03 -7.32
N TYR A 344 -4.95 -11.21 -6.23
CA TYR A 344 -4.99 -12.47 -5.47
C TYR A 344 -5.50 -13.64 -6.31
N LEU A 345 -6.59 -13.45 -7.06
CA LEU A 345 -7.24 -14.54 -7.81
C LEU A 345 -6.47 -14.95 -9.06
N ASN A 346 -5.95 -13.98 -9.81
CA ASN A 346 -5.42 -14.18 -11.17
C ASN A 346 -3.98 -13.69 -11.34
N GLY A 347 -3.33 -13.17 -10.30
CA GLY A 347 -1.98 -12.59 -10.41
C GLY A 347 -1.92 -11.30 -11.22
N THR A 348 -3.04 -10.59 -11.40
CA THR A 348 -3.06 -9.31 -12.15
C THR A 348 -2.44 -8.18 -11.34
N THR A 349 -2.01 -7.12 -12.00
CA THR A 349 -1.43 -5.93 -11.37
C THR A 349 -2.51 -4.94 -10.91
N VAL A 350 -2.27 -4.21 -9.82
CA VAL A 350 -3.10 -3.08 -9.34
C VAL A 350 -2.70 -1.80 -10.08
N ALA A 351 -1.47 -1.32 -9.87
CA ALA A 351 -0.85 -0.31 -10.70
C ALA A 351 -0.13 -0.99 -11.87
N ARG A 352 -0.32 -0.51 -13.08
CA ARG A 352 0.20 -1.18 -14.28
C ARG A 352 0.70 -0.23 -15.35
N ALA A 353 1.69 -0.65 -16.12
CA ALA A 353 2.15 0.08 -17.28
C ALA A 353 1.02 0.23 -18.32
N LEU A 354 1.02 1.35 -19.06
CA LEU A 354 0.07 1.55 -20.17
C LEU A 354 0.15 0.40 -21.18
N ALA A 355 1.34 -0.13 -21.42
CA ALA A 355 1.58 -1.25 -22.32
C ALA A 355 0.80 -2.53 -21.96
N PHE A 356 0.41 -2.72 -20.69
CA PHE A 356 -0.38 -3.89 -20.28
C PHE A 356 -1.84 -3.80 -20.71
N GLU A 357 -2.37 -2.58 -20.80
CA GLU A 357 -3.74 -2.33 -21.26
C GLU A 357 -3.81 -2.06 -22.77
N PHE A 358 -2.69 -1.61 -23.36
CA PHE A 358 -2.61 -1.21 -24.77
C PHE A 358 -1.35 -1.81 -25.43
N PRO A 359 -1.20 -3.15 -25.47
CA PRO A 359 0.04 -3.80 -25.95
C PRO A 359 0.33 -3.56 -27.43
N GLU A 360 -0.69 -3.33 -28.25
CA GLU A 360 -0.56 -3.06 -29.68
C GLU A 360 -0.10 -1.62 -29.99
N ASP A 361 -0.19 -0.74 -29.02
CA ASP A 361 0.26 0.65 -29.14
C ASP A 361 1.72 0.76 -28.68
N LEU A 362 2.65 0.70 -29.63
CA LEU A 362 4.10 0.72 -29.35
C LEU A 362 4.58 1.97 -28.63
N SER A 363 3.82 3.08 -28.68
CA SER A 363 4.15 4.29 -27.93
C SER A 363 4.06 4.07 -26.42
N THR A 364 3.16 3.19 -25.98
CA THR A 364 2.95 2.89 -24.55
C THR A 364 4.11 2.15 -23.90
N HIS A 365 4.94 1.43 -24.70
CA HIS A 365 6.05 0.62 -24.21
C HIS A 365 7.19 1.45 -23.59
N LYS A 366 7.24 2.74 -23.85
CA LYS A 366 8.27 3.66 -23.33
C LYS A 366 7.77 4.60 -22.25
N ILE A 367 6.49 4.50 -21.88
CA ILE A 367 5.88 5.37 -20.87
C ILE A 367 6.24 4.89 -19.48
N ASN A 368 6.96 5.72 -18.72
CA ASN A 368 7.40 5.45 -17.34
C ASN A 368 7.03 6.58 -16.36
N ALA A 369 6.34 7.62 -16.82
CA ALA A 369 5.88 8.76 -16.02
C ALA A 369 4.36 8.77 -15.80
N GLN A 370 3.66 7.75 -16.31
CA GLN A 370 2.22 7.54 -16.18
C GLN A 370 1.95 6.07 -15.90
N PHE A 371 0.80 5.76 -15.33
CA PHE A 371 0.36 4.38 -15.15
C PHE A 371 -1.17 4.29 -15.16
N MET A 372 -1.65 3.07 -15.39
CA MET A 372 -3.05 2.73 -15.20
C MET A 372 -3.27 2.19 -13.78
N LEU A 373 -4.32 2.63 -13.10
CA LEU A 373 -4.84 1.97 -11.92
C LEU A 373 -5.99 1.06 -12.37
N GLY A 374 -5.74 -0.25 -12.36
CA GLY A 374 -6.59 -1.19 -13.07
C GLY A 374 -6.68 -0.89 -14.57
N SER A 375 -7.82 -1.21 -15.18
CA SER A 375 -8.08 -0.96 -16.60
C SER A 375 -8.77 0.39 -16.89
N CYS A 376 -9.24 1.08 -15.84
CA CYS A 376 -10.16 2.20 -15.99
C CYS A 376 -9.53 3.59 -15.79
N ILE A 377 -8.53 3.72 -14.93
CA ILE A 377 -8.02 5.03 -14.50
C ILE A 377 -6.60 5.24 -15.01
N LEU A 378 -6.38 6.28 -15.81
CA LEU A 378 -5.06 6.77 -16.23
C LEU A 378 -4.62 7.90 -15.30
N VAL A 379 -3.48 7.71 -14.63
CA VAL A 379 -2.86 8.68 -13.72
C VAL A 379 -1.71 9.37 -14.45
N THR A 380 -1.77 10.70 -14.52
CA THR A 380 -0.77 11.54 -15.21
C THR A 380 -0.22 12.58 -14.23
N PRO A 381 0.71 12.21 -13.35
CA PRO A 381 1.19 13.10 -12.29
C PRO A 381 2.11 14.19 -12.83
N VAL A 382 2.16 15.35 -12.14
CA VAL A 382 3.19 16.36 -12.32
C VAL A 382 4.45 15.90 -11.57
N LEU A 383 5.56 15.77 -12.29
CA LEU A 383 6.81 15.18 -11.77
C LEU A 383 8.01 16.15 -11.83
N ASP A 384 7.79 17.39 -12.21
CA ASP A 384 8.84 18.42 -12.31
C ASP A 384 8.40 19.68 -11.54
N GLU A 385 9.36 20.35 -10.91
CA GLU A 385 9.17 21.55 -10.08
C GLU A 385 8.60 22.73 -10.88
N GLY A 386 7.73 23.51 -10.26
CA GLY A 386 7.16 24.74 -10.81
C GLY A 386 6.19 24.55 -11.97
N ARG A 387 5.77 23.32 -12.27
CA ARG A 387 4.85 23.05 -13.37
C ARG A 387 3.40 23.20 -12.94
N VAL A 388 2.64 23.90 -13.76
CA VAL A 388 1.19 24.08 -13.62
C VAL A 388 0.40 23.29 -14.67
N GLY A 389 1.06 22.38 -15.35
CA GLY A 389 0.49 21.47 -16.33
C GLY A 389 1.47 20.39 -16.72
N VAL A 390 0.99 19.34 -17.34
CA VAL A 390 1.78 18.17 -17.74
C VAL A 390 1.34 17.64 -19.11
N GLU A 391 2.32 17.20 -19.91
CA GLU A 391 2.04 16.42 -21.11
C GLU A 391 1.95 14.93 -20.73
N GLY A 392 0.85 14.28 -21.12
CA GLY A 392 0.62 12.87 -20.93
C GLY A 392 0.23 12.18 -22.23
N TYR A 393 0.68 10.94 -22.39
CA TYR A 393 0.22 10.11 -23.49
C TYR A 393 -1.15 9.54 -23.17
N VAL A 394 -2.09 9.70 -24.08
CA VAL A 394 -3.43 9.14 -23.95
C VAL A 394 -3.63 8.10 -25.06
N PRO A 395 -3.74 6.81 -24.71
CA PRO A 395 -4.02 5.75 -25.68
C PRO A 395 -5.31 5.99 -26.46
N SER A 396 -5.44 5.35 -27.62
CA SER A 396 -6.63 5.47 -28.46
C SER A 396 -7.89 5.02 -27.71
N GLY A 397 -8.95 5.82 -27.82
CA GLY A 397 -10.22 5.55 -27.19
C GLY A 397 -10.91 6.80 -26.66
N GLU A 398 -12.02 6.59 -25.99
CA GLU A 398 -12.80 7.64 -25.33
C GLU A 398 -12.45 7.73 -23.85
N TRP A 399 -12.26 8.95 -23.38
CA TRP A 399 -11.83 9.25 -22.01
C TRP A 399 -12.64 10.40 -21.44
N ILE A 400 -12.72 10.44 -20.10
CA ILE A 400 -13.23 11.58 -19.35
C ILE A 400 -12.13 12.08 -18.43
N ASN A 401 -11.81 13.36 -18.51
CA ASN A 401 -10.95 14.01 -17.53
C ASN A 401 -11.77 14.24 -16.24
N LEU A 402 -11.34 13.60 -15.13
CA LEU A 402 -12.08 13.66 -13.86
C LEU A 402 -12.13 15.07 -13.25
N SER A 403 -11.05 15.85 -13.41
CA SER A 403 -10.99 17.20 -12.84
C SER A 403 -11.95 18.18 -13.52
N THR A 404 -12.25 17.98 -14.82
CA THR A 404 -13.10 18.89 -15.60
C THR A 404 -14.44 18.29 -15.98
N GLY A 405 -14.63 16.97 -15.79
CA GLY A 405 -15.79 16.23 -16.29
C GLY A 405 -15.89 16.14 -17.82
N LYS A 406 -14.92 16.71 -18.53
CA LYS A 406 -14.99 16.79 -20.00
C LYS A 406 -14.61 15.46 -20.65
N ARG A 407 -15.47 15.04 -21.57
CA ARG A 407 -15.21 13.89 -22.45
C ARG A 407 -14.34 14.32 -23.63
N TYR A 408 -13.40 13.45 -24.02
CA TYR A 408 -12.56 13.64 -25.18
C TYR A 408 -12.22 12.30 -25.84
N PHE A 409 -11.84 12.36 -27.10
CA PHE A 409 -11.39 11.20 -27.87
C PHE A 409 -9.91 11.34 -28.18
N SER A 410 -9.13 10.29 -27.93
CA SER A 410 -7.73 10.20 -28.31
C SER A 410 -7.55 9.20 -29.45
N ARG A 411 -6.58 9.46 -30.31
CA ARG A 411 -6.10 8.54 -31.36
C ARG A 411 -4.74 7.92 -31.04
N GLY A 412 -4.37 7.92 -29.76
CA GLY A 412 -3.02 7.53 -29.34
C GLY A 412 -2.04 8.69 -29.52
N THR A 413 -2.15 9.72 -28.68
CA THR A 413 -1.35 10.96 -28.82
C THR A 413 -1.01 11.58 -27.48
N TRP A 414 0.03 12.41 -27.48
CA TRP A 414 0.37 13.27 -26.35
C TRP A 414 -0.63 14.42 -26.25
N MET A 415 -1.08 14.69 -25.04
CA MET A 415 -2.02 15.75 -24.72
C MET A 415 -1.51 16.55 -23.52
N TYR A 416 -1.77 17.85 -23.54
CA TYR A 416 -1.49 18.74 -22.40
C TYR A 416 -2.68 18.77 -21.45
N PHE A 417 -2.40 18.67 -20.16
CA PHE A 417 -3.37 18.79 -19.08
C PHE A 417 -2.98 19.94 -18.17
N ASP A 418 -3.90 20.85 -17.92
CA ASP A 418 -3.74 21.85 -16.87
C ASP A 418 -3.72 21.17 -15.50
N ALA A 419 -2.73 21.52 -14.69
CA ALA A 419 -2.50 20.94 -13.38
C ALA A 419 -2.02 22.02 -12.39
N PRO A 420 -2.87 22.98 -12.00
CA PRO A 420 -2.55 23.86 -10.89
C PRO A 420 -2.23 23.02 -9.63
N LEU A 421 -1.60 23.62 -8.62
CA LEU A 421 -0.98 22.87 -7.51
C LEU A 421 -1.96 21.91 -6.79
N ASN A 422 -3.24 22.23 -6.74
CA ASN A 422 -4.27 21.38 -6.11
C ASN A 422 -4.85 20.31 -7.05
N ILE A 423 -4.41 20.19 -8.31
CA ILE A 423 -4.97 19.24 -9.28
C ILE A 423 -3.92 18.23 -9.74
N ILE A 424 -4.26 16.95 -9.65
CA ILE A 424 -3.60 15.88 -10.39
C ILE A 424 -4.46 15.47 -11.60
N PRO A 425 -3.94 15.50 -12.83
CA PRO A 425 -4.69 15.06 -13.99
C PRO A 425 -4.95 13.55 -13.97
N ILE A 426 -6.23 13.20 -13.99
CA ILE A 426 -6.71 11.83 -14.03
C ILE A 426 -7.74 11.73 -15.14
N SER A 427 -7.63 10.68 -15.92
CA SER A 427 -8.60 10.37 -16.95
C SER A 427 -9.18 8.97 -16.74
N THR A 428 -10.47 8.85 -16.88
CA THR A 428 -11.16 7.56 -16.82
C THR A 428 -11.56 7.11 -18.22
N ARG A 429 -11.35 5.83 -18.47
CA ARG A 429 -11.74 5.21 -19.74
C ARG A 429 -13.26 5.10 -19.83
N CYS A 430 -13.85 5.49 -20.97
CA CYS A 430 -15.26 5.25 -21.22
C CYS A 430 -15.54 3.74 -21.35
N GLY A 431 -16.71 3.32 -20.90
CA GLY A 431 -17.07 1.92 -20.77
C GLY A 431 -16.79 1.30 -19.39
N CYS A 432 -16.33 2.10 -18.41
CA CYS A 432 -16.09 1.63 -17.06
C CYS A 432 -17.23 1.97 -16.10
N ILE A 433 -17.44 1.09 -15.11
CA ILE A 433 -18.23 1.36 -13.89
C ILE A 433 -17.26 1.22 -12.70
N ILE A 434 -17.06 2.29 -11.97
CA ILE A 434 -16.14 2.34 -10.84
C ILE A 434 -16.97 2.42 -9.56
N PRO A 435 -16.90 1.41 -8.67
CA PRO A 435 -17.49 1.52 -7.35
C PRO A 435 -16.72 2.55 -6.53
N ILE A 436 -17.45 3.43 -5.87
CA ILE A 436 -16.92 4.52 -5.04
C ILE A 436 -17.57 4.51 -3.67
N GLN A 437 -16.90 5.08 -2.68
CA GLN A 437 -17.42 5.19 -1.32
C GLN A 437 -17.28 6.63 -0.82
N ILE A 438 -18.17 7.09 0.04
CA ILE A 438 -18.04 8.41 0.67
C ILE A 438 -16.85 8.37 1.62
N ALA A 439 -15.89 9.29 1.43
CA ALA A 439 -14.73 9.41 2.30
C ALA A 439 -15.15 9.66 3.75
N ALA A 440 -14.36 9.15 4.68
CA ALA A 440 -14.52 9.34 6.12
C ALA A 440 -13.14 9.38 6.79
N GLU A 441 -13.14 9.55 8.08
CA GLU A 441 -11.93 9.66 8.89
C GLU A 441 -11.06 8.39 8.83
N THR A 442 -11.70 7.22 8.72
CA THR A 442 -11.05 5.91 8.52
C THR A 442 -11.85 5.03 7.57
N THR A 443 -11.24 3.96 7.06
CA THR A 443 -11.91 2.95 6.22
C THR A 443 -13.02 2.23 6.99
N ASP A 444 -12.84 1.94 8.27
CA ASP A 444 -13.87 1.33 9.13
C ASP A 444 -15.15 2.18 9.21
N ILE A 445 -15.02 3.51 9.22
CA ILE A 445 -16.13 4.45 9.22
C ILE A 445 -16.71 4.60 7.81
N ALA A 446 -15.85 4.71 6.79
CA ALA A 446 -16.26 4.85 5.39
C ALA A 446 -17.13 3.67 4.94
N ARG A 447 -16.76 2.44 5.27
CA ARG A 447 -17.50 1.21 4.90
C ARG A 447 -18.96 1.24 5.34
N LYS A 448 -19.26 1.87 6.47
CA LYS A 448 -20.63 1.98 7.04
C LYS A 448 -21.50 3.03 6.37
N LYS A 449 -20.92 3.88 5.50
CA LYS A 449 -21.65 4.95 4.79
C LYS A 449 -22.35 4.48 3.51
N GLY A 450 -22.24 3.18 3.16
CA GLY A 450 -22.69 2.67 1.86
C GLY A 450 -21.74 3.10 0.73
N PHE A 451 -22.07 2.80 -0.49
CA PHE A 451 -21.23 3.12 -1.64
C PHE A 451 -22.03 3.71 -2.81
N GLY A 452 -21.31 4.18 -3.81
CA GLY A 452 -21.85 4.70 -5.05
C GLY A 452 -21.26 3.98 -6.27
N LEU A 453 -21.84 4.26 -7.42
CA LEU A 453 -21.32 3.81 -8.71
C LEU A 453 -21.05 5.02 -9.59
N PHE A 454 -19.83 5.11 -10.10
CA PHE A 454 -19.47 6.05 -11.15
C PHE A 454 -19.52 5.31 -12.50
N VAL A 455 -20.58 5.53 -13.27
CA VAL A 455 -20.89 4.86 -14.52
C VAL A 455 -20.47 5.75 -15.68
N ILE A 456 -19.49 5.30 -16.48
CA ILE A 456 -18.91 6.07 -17.57
C ILE A 456 -19.29 5.40 -18.90
N LEU A 457 -20.32 5.92 -19.55
CA LEU A 457 -20.85 5.32 -20.77
C LEU A 457 -19.89 5.49 -21.95
N SER A 458 -19.70 4.43 -22.75
CA SER A 458 -19.03 4.52 -24.06
C SER A 458 -20.02 4.94 -25.14
N SER A 459 -19.55 5.76 -26.09
CA SER A 459 -20.32 6.11 -27.29
C SER A 459 -20.03 5.20 -28.47
N SER A 460 -18.99 4.37 -28.39
CA SER A 460 -18.55 3.52 -29.51
C SER A 460 -19.56 2.42 -29.84
N ASP A 461 -19.70 2.14 -31.13
CA ASP A 461 -20.62 1.12 -31.65
C ASP A 461 -20.07 -0.33 -31.55
N ASP A 462 -18.84 -0.52 -31.05
CA ASP A 462 -18.09 -1.76 -31.16
C ASP A 462 -18.33 -2.78 -30.01
N GLY A 463 -19.27 -2.51 -29.12
CA GLY A 463 -19.50 -3.32 -27.89
C GLY A 463 -20.67 -4.28 -27.97
N SER A 464 -21.01 -4.87 -29.13
CA SER A 464 -21.98 -5.97 -29.18
C SER A 464 -21.35 -7.28 -28.72
N ASP A 465 -22.03 -7.99 -27.82
CA ASP A 465 -21.66 -9.37 -27.46
C ASP A 465 -22.12 -10.39 -28.51
N ALA A 466 -21.87 -11.69 -28.24
CA ALA A 466 -22.28 -12.79 -29.12
C ALA A 466 -23.81 -12.86 -29.38
N SER A 467 -24.63 -12.18 -28.56
CA SER A 467 -26.09 -12.07 -28.74
C SER A 467 -26.51 -10.86 -29.58
N GLY A 468 -25.57 -9.99 -29.96
CA GLY A 468 -25.84 -8.72 -30.65
C GLY A 468 -26.30 -7.60 -29.72
N GLU A 469 -26.27 -7.79 -28.39
CA GLU A 469 -26.61 -6.79 -27.39
C GLU A 469 -25.42 -5.86 -27.11
N ARG A 470 -25.70 -4.59 -26.90
CA ARG A 470 -24.68 -3.56 -26.71
C ARG A 470 -24.37 -3.34 -25.24
N ILE A 471 -23.12 -3.67 -24.83
CA ILE A 471 -22.57 -3.29 -23.52
C ILE A 471 -21.94 -1.91 -23.65
N THR A 472 -22.43 -0.93 -22.88
CA THR A 472 -21.94 0.44 -22.91
C THR A 472 -21.09 0.81 -21.68
N ALA A 473 -21.13 0.02 -20.61
CA ALA A 473 -20.24 0.11 -19.48
C ALA A 473 -20.26 -1.17 -18.64
N SER A 474 -19.15 -1.53 -18.02
CA SER A 474 -19.03 -2.65 -17.09
C SER A 474 -18.09 -2.33 -15.92
N GLY A 475 -18.26 -3.05 -14.81
CA GLY A 475 -17.42 -2.91 -13.63
C GLY A 475 -17.65 -4.02 -12.62
N GLU A 476 -16.88 -4.00 -11.57
CA GLU A 476 -16.87 -5.08 -10.57
C GLU A 476 -16.66 -4.50 -9.17
N LEU A 477 -17.21 -5.18 -8.16
CA LEU A 477 -16.95 -4.91 -6.74
C LEU A 477 -16.72 -6.24 -6.02
N PHE A 478 -15.59 -6.32 -5.33
CA PHE A 478 -15.33 -7.33 -4.32
C PHE A 478 -15.64 -6.76 -2.94
N TRP A 479 -16.41 -7.47 -2.14
CA TRP A 479 -16.79 -7.03 -0.79
C TRP A 479 -16.73 -8.19 0.19
N ASP A 480 -16.06 -7.98 1.32
CA ASP A 480 -15.97 -8.91 2.44
C ASP A 480 -16.05 -8.14 3.78
N ASN A 481 -15.79 -8.79 4.91
CA ASN A 481 -15.79 -8.14 6.23
C ASN A 481 -14.53 -7.33 6.55
N GLY A 482 -13.62 -7.13 5.60
CA GLY A 482 -12.39 -6.38 5.79
C GLY A 482 -11.20 -7.29 6.07
N ASP A 483 -10.83 -7.51 7.33
CA ASP A 483 -9.61 -8.24 7.72
C ASP A 483 -9.83 -9.67 8.22
N ASP A 484 -11.04 -10.23 8.09
CA ASP A 484 -11.33 -11.62 8.49
C ASP A 484 -10.37 -12.62 7.84
N ALA A 485 -9.81 -13.54 8.63
CA ALA A 485 -8.96 -14.62 8.13
C ALA A 485 -9.71 -15.55 7.17
N LYS A 486 -10.99 -15.80 7.45
CA LYS A 486 -11.85 -16.57 6.57
C LYS A 486 -12.45 -15.68 5.49
N LEU A 487 -12.12 -15.97 4.24
CA LEU A 487 -12.60 -15.23 3.09
C LEU A 487 -14.08 -15.52 2.80
N ASN A 488 -14.98 -14.79 3.48
CA ASN A 488 -16.39 -14.71 3.13
C ASN A 488 -16.59 -13.42 2.32
N TYR A 489 -17.08 -13.53 1.10
CA TYR A 489 -17.21 -12.37 0.21
C TYR A 489 -18.42 -12.45 -0.70
N VAL A 490 -18.84 -11.29 -1.17
CA VAL A 490 -19.76 -11.13 -2.29
C VAL A 490 -18.99 -10.48 -3.44
N TYR A 491 -19.05 -11.09 -4.61
CA TYR A 491 -18.49 -10.52 -5.83
C TYR A 491 -19.64 -10.02 -6.69
N ILE A 492 -19.60 -8.73 -7.04
CA ILE A 492 -20.67 -8.05 -7.75
C ILE A 492 -20.16 -7.60 -9.10
N LYS A 493 -20.91 -7.90 -10.16
CA LYS A 493 -20.69 -7.37 -11.50
C LYS A 493 -21.76 -6.33 -11.83
N PHE A 494 -21.32 -5.25 -12.41
CA PHE A 494 -22.16 -4.18 -12.92
C PHE A 494 -22.06 -4.15 -14.44
N GLU A 495 -23.19 -4.08 -15.13
CA GLU A 495 -23.23 -3.94 -16.58
C GLU A 495 -24.33 -2.96 -16.99
N VAL A 496 -23.99 -2.03 -17.87
CA VAL A 496 -24.98 -1.25 -18.60
C VAL A 496 -25.14 -1.85 -19.99
N ARG A 497 -26.33 -2.42 -20.23
CA ARG A 497 -26.69 -3.06 -21.48
C ARG A 497 -28.04 -2.55 -21.95
N ASN A 498 -28.15 -2.09 -23.20
CA ASN A 498 -29.39 -1.55 -23.75
C ASN A 498 -30.06 -0.49 -22.84
N ARG A 499 -29.27 0.45 -22.29
CA ARG A 499 -29.69 1.51 -21.34
C ARG A 499 -30.21 1.00 -19.99
N LYS A 500 -29.94 -0.25 -19.65
CA LYS A 500 -30.32 -0.84 -18.37
C LYS A 500 -29.05 -1.15 -17.58
N LEU A 501 -28.91 -0.59 -16.38
CA LEU A 501 -27.90 -1.01 -15.41
C LEU A 501 -28.39 -2.27 -14.70
N SER A 502 -27.60 -3.33 -14.79
CA SER A 502 -27.84 -4.60 -14.11
C SER A 502 -26.76 -4.86 -13.08
N VAL A 503 -27.15 -5.42 -11.94
CA VAL A 503 -26.28 -5.79 -10.84
C VAL A 503 -26.41 -7.29 -10.63
N ILE A 504 -25.29 -8.01 -10.73
CA ILE A 504 -25.24 -9.46 -10.61
C ILE A 504 -24.30 -9.81 -9.46
N SER A 505 -24.81 -10.39 -8.39
CA SER A 505 -24.04 -10.79 -7.22
C SER A 505 -23.74 -12.28 -7.20
N THR A 506 -22.52 -12.63 -6.81
CA THR A 506 -22.08 -14.00 -6.61
C THR A 506 -21.42 -14.13 -5.24
N PRO A 507 -22.09 -14.76 -4.24
CA PRO A 507 -21.51 -14.99 -2.93
C PRO A 507 -20.48 -16.13 -2.99
N SER A 508 -19.49 -16.12 -2.09
CA SER A 508 -18.48 -17.17 -1.96
C SER A 508 -19.07 -18.52 -1.49
N SER A 509 -20.19 -18.48 -0.77
CA SER A 509 -20.97 -19.65 -0.33
C SER A 509 -22.41 -19.27 -0.04
N VAL A 510 -23.32 -20.27 0.10
CA VAL A 510 -24.72 -20.03 0.44
C VAL A 510 -24.87 -19.27 1.77
N ASP A 511 -24.00 -19.56 2.75
CA ASP A 511 -24.04 -18.94 4.08
C ASP A 511 -23.39 -17.55 4.13
N THR A 512 -22.80 -17.06 3.04
CA THR A 512 -22.05 -15.80 3.00
C THR A 512 -22.94 -14.60 3.36
N PHE A 513 -24.19 -14.58 2.86
CA PHE A 513 -25.12 -13.49 3.15
C PHE A 513 -25.54 -13.38 4.63
N GLN A 514 -25.33 -14.44 5.44
CA GLN A 514 -25.56 -14.40 6.89
C GLN A 514 -24.36 -13.81 7.66
N LYS A 515 -23.20 -13.67 7.02
CA LYS A 515 -21.93 -13.29 7.64
C LYS A 515 -21.43 -11.92 7.21
N ILE A 516 -21.95 -11.37 6.12
CA ILE A 516 -21.63 -10.03 5.63
C ILE A 516 -22.77 -9.10 6.01
N ASP A 517 -22.43 -7.93 6.54
CA ASP A 517 -23.43 -6.88 6.77
C ASP A 517 -23.88 -6.31 5.42
N LEU A 518 -25.06 -6.75 4.96
CA LEU A 518 -25.63 -6.29 3.69
C LEU A 518 -26.02 -4.82 3.69
N ASN A 519 -26.12 -4.17 4.86
CA ASN A 519 -26.37 -2.72 4.94
C ASN A 519 -25.18 -1.93 4.42
N GLU A 520 -23.95 -2.48 4.54
CA GLU A 520 -22.76 -1.89 3.94
C GLU A 520 -22.78 -1.91 2.41
N LEU A 521 -23.54 -2.81 1.80
CA LEU A 521 -23.69 -2.95 0.33
C LEU A 521 -24.80 -2.06 -0.25
N GLU A 522 -25.34 -1.13 0.52
CA GLU A 522 -26.33 -0.18 0.03
C GLU A 522 -25.70 0.77 -1.00
N VAL A 523 -26.25 0.79 -2.22
CA VAL A 523 -25.89 1.78 -3.25
C VAL A 523 -26.70 3.05 -3.01
N LYS A 524 -26.05 4.10 -2.54
CA LYS A 524 -26.69 5.39 -2.22
C LYS A 524 -26.70 6.38 -3.36
N THR A 525 -25.73 6.26 -4.27
CA THR A 525 -25.56 7.22 -5.36
C THR A 525 -25.15 6.49 -6.64
N VAL A 526 -25.76 6.84 -7.75
CA VAL A 526 -25.31 6.43 -9.08
C VAL A 526 -25.05 7.68 -9.90
N LEU A 527 -23.77 7.93 -10.19
CA LEU A 527 -23.34 9.04 -11.01
C LEU A 527 -23.07 8.51 -12.42
N ILE A 528 -23.86 8.97 -13.39
CA ILE A 528 -23.73 8.50 -14.78
C ILE A 528 -23.26 9.65 -15.67
N VAL A 529 -22.15 9.45 -16.37
CA VAL A 529 -21.58 10.40 -17.33
C VAL A 529 -21.59 9.83 -18.74
N GLY A 530 -21.58 10.71 -19.74
CA GLY A 530 -21.48 10.31 -21.14
C GLY A 530 -22.83 10.28 -21.89
N PHE A 531 -23.91 10.83 -21.34
CA PHE A 531 -25.13 11.03 -22.09
C PHE A 531 -24.95 12.06 -23.21
N LEU A 532 -25.40 11.71 -24.40
CA LEU A 532 -25.40 12.63 -25.54
C LEU A 532 -26.54 13.65 -25.45
N ARG A 533 -27.63 13.31 -24.78
CA ARG A 533 -28.81 14.16 -24.57
C ARG A 533 -29.37 13.91 -23.17
N LYS A 534 -30.10 14.91 -22.60
CA LYS A 534 -30.80 14.75 -21.33
C LYS A 534 -31.77 13.56 -21.42
N PRO A 535 -31.71 12.58 -20.51
CA PRO A 535 -32.69 11.52 -20.41
C PRO A 535 -34.09 12.08 -20.08
N LEU A 536 -35.14 11.42 -20.57
CA LEU A 536 -36.51 11.80 -20.28
C LEU A 536 -36.95 11.37 -18.87
N GLU A 537 -36.54 10.17 -18.48
CA GLU A 537 -36.84 9.57 -17.17
C GLU A 537 -35.77 8.55 -16.77
N PHE A 538 -35.72 8.25 -15.47
CA PHE A 538 -35.00 7.11 -14.91
C PHE A 538 -35.94 6.22 -14.14
N LEU A 539 -35.76 4.92 -14.31
CA LEU A 539 -36.57 3.91 -13.63
C LEU A 539 -35.71 3.07 -12.70
N LEU A 540 -36.14 2.88 -11.47
CA LEU A 540 -35.63 1.89 -10.54
C LEU A 540 -36.69 0.80 -10.34
N ASN A 541 -36.39 -0.43 -10.76
CA ASN A 541 -37.34 -1.53 -10.70
C ASN A 541 -38.71 -1.14 -11.28
N ASP A 542 -38.70 -0.55 -12.48
CA ASP A 542 -39.85 -0.06 -13.25
C ASP A 542 -40.65 1.09 -12.60
N LYS A 543 -40.11 1.74 -11.56
CA LYS A 543 -40.68 2.94 -10.95
C LYS A 543 -39.86 4.17 -11.28
N ALA A 544 -40.52 5.23 -11.73
CA ALA A 544 -39.84 6.52 -12.01
C ALA A 544 -39.22 7.09 -10.74
N ILE A 545 -37.96 7.52 -10.85
CA ILE A 545 -37.22 8.16 -9.77
C ILE A 545 -36.76 9.55 -10.21
N PRO A 546 -36.65 10.51 -9.28
CA PRO A 546 -36.08 11.81 -9.58
C PRO A 546 -34.63 11.70 -9.96
N PHE A 547 -34.13 12.65 -10.77
CA PHE A 547 -32.72 12.76 -11.12
C PHE A 547 -32.37 14.22 -11.42
N MET A 548 -31.11 14.60 -11.20
CA MET A 548 -30.54 15.86 -11.67
C MET A 548 -29.72 15.64 -12.92
N TYR A 549 -29.71 16.59 -13.81
CA TYR A 549 -28.92 16.57 -15.02
C TYR A 549 -28.14 17.88 -15.18
N ASP A 550 -26.82 17.76 -15.19
CA ASP A 550 -25.91 18.85 -15.49
C ASP A 550 -25.60 18.86 -16.99
N SER A 551 -25.98 19.93 -17.66
CA SER A 551 -25.81 20.08 -19.10
C SER A 551 -24.38 20.49 -19.51
N GLU A 552 -23.63 21.11 -18.61
CA GLU A 552 -22.26 21.58 -18.90
C GLU A 552 -21.28 20.42 -18.86
N VAL A 553 -21.40 19.55 -17.88
CA VAL A 553 -20.55 18.37 -17.71
C VAL A 553 -21.17 17.12 -18.34
N ARG A 554 -22.47 17.18 -18.69
CA ARG A 554 -23.27 16.05 -19.21
C ARG A 554 -23.26 14.84 -18.29
N TYR A 555 -23.26 15.07 -16.99
CA TYR A 555 -23.43 14.04 -16.00
C TYR A 555 -24.70 14.23 -15.17
N LEU A 556 -25.12 13.16 -14.55
CA LEU A 556 -26.19 13.16 -13.57
C LEU A 556 -25.55 13.18 -12.19
N SER A 557 -25.89 14.20 -11.39
CA SER A 557 -25.66 14.14 -9.96
C SER A 557 -27.04 14.13 -9.29
N ASP A 558 -27.33 13.11 -8.53
CA ASP A 558 -28.20 13.21 -7.35
C ASP A 558 -28.08 12.00 -6.44
N GLN A 559 -28.37 12.25 -5.18
CA GLN A 559 -28.62 11.22 -4.19
C GLN A 559 -29.85 10.39 -4.63
N ILE A 560 -29.62 9.47 -5.55
CA ILE A 560 -30.58 8.42 -5.83
C ILE A 560 -30.29 7.35 -4.78
N SER A 561 -31.08 7.33 -3.72
CA SER A 561 -31.10 6.19 -2.81
C SER A 561 -31.65 4.99 -3.58
N VAL A 562 -30.73 4.19 -4.13
CA VAL A 562 -31.07 2.96 -4.84
C VAL A 562 -30.80 1.82 -3.86
N SER A 563 -31.77 1.46 -3.07
CA SER A 563 -31.70 0.23 -2.27
C SER A 563 -31.91 -0.96 -3.19
N PHE A 564 -30.85 -1.71 -3.46
CA PHE A 564 -30.96 -3.02 -4.10
C PHE A 564 -31.27 -4.06 -3.03
N ASN A 565 -32.49 -4.64 -3.06
CA ASN A 565 -32.75 -5.90 -2.38
C ASN A 565 -32.07 -6.98 -3.20
N LEU A 566 -30.90 -7.43 -2.76
CA LEU A 566 -30.25 -8.64 -3.26
C LEU A 566 -31.09 -9.85 -2.76
N LYS A 567 -32.06 -10.28 -3.55
CA LYS A 567 -32.77 -11.54 -3.35
C LYS A 567 -32.03 -12.69 -4.01
#